data_d7b195c97b9182c0b5fe4fddd9d335ed
#
_entry.id   d7b195c97b9182c0b5fe4fddd9d335ed
#
_cell.length_a   1.000
_cell.length_b   1.000
_cell.length_c   1.000
_cell.angle_alpha   90.00
_cell.angle_beta   90.00
_cell.angle_gamma   90.00
#
_symmetry.space_group_name_H-M   'P 1'
#
loop_
_entity.id
_entity.type
_entity.pdbx_description
1 polymer ?
#
loop_
_entity_poly.entity_id
_entity_poly.type
_entity_poly.pdbx_seq_one_letter_code
_entity_poly.pdbx_strand_id
1 'polypeptide(L)'
;MSTKQSAGGHPHDHVVEGLGITPLKGHLVPLKTKGEIRASNELIDVYVVELPARSANAVLSILRSALPADTTTPAADIQHLRRVIKPSFLPPPALGLLTPNRVTAPASFGETRFLLVCPTTQIAPSDLSTLLSAHPPFKPTTEPSPATAADNDDDDNDTKPAVSATSFPLAIHTLPVPALAPTSAPQADGWTATYWPVAYKHTNPYGPHPSLVSRAAAEVGPRAGTWLALAECGAAQAVDAGMTAAGAAVGAVVVERRLDGNGRAVQEGRCVAVAGDARRCGMVGDDDEGDGAGESEGCGGVGAGNVMAHAVMRAIGMVALKRLRLEEAAAAAGKKEGSSSSTQAGDAEGQGEEREKEQKPSRACCDPVEPVFAVQPRTEVEKALFERDDNLSPNGYLCVDLEIYLTHEPCVMCSMAILHSRFNRVVFNRRMPRSGGMTADEHGVGHGLFWRPAELNWKFLCWEFVEDDEGAKDDNEGSKLVVDDGINA
;
A
#
# COMPACT_ATOMS: atom_id res chain seq x y z
N MET A 1 17.50 36.06 41.11
CA MET A 1 18.42 35.29 40.27
C MET A 1 17.57 34.31 39.45
N SER A 2 17.31 34.67 38.20
CA SER A 2 16.39 33.97 37.29
C SER A 2 17.25 33.08 36.38
N THR A 3 17.23 31.80 36.59
CA THR A 3 17.90 30.79 35.74
C THR A 3 17.09 30.66 34.46
N LYS A 4 17.64 31.20 33.36
CA LYS A 4 17.18 30.91 32.02
C LYS A 4 17.42 29.43 31.75
N GLN A 5 16.33 28.65 31.66
CA GLN A 5 16.37 27.36 31.00
C GLN A 5 16.67 27.59 29.50
N SER A 6 17.84 27.16 29.06
CA SER A 6 18.18 27.07 27.66
C SER A 6 17.24 26.06 27.00
N ALA A 7 16.42 26.55 26.09
CA ALA A 7 15.71 25.68 25.17
C ALA A 7 16.74 24.81 24.43
N GLY A 8 16.76 23.51 24.72
CA GLY A 8 17.56 22.54 23.99
C GLY A 8 17.07 22.50 22.55
N GLY A 9 17.81 23.16 21.66
CA GLY A 9 17.65 23.00 20.23
C GLY A 9 17.88 21.54 19.90
N HIS A 10 16.93 20.91 19.23
CA HIS A 10 17.08 19.56 18.72
C HIS A 10 18.21 19.53 17.69
N PRO A 11 19.08 18.51 17.68
CA PRO A 11 20.15 18.45 16.71
C PRO A 11 19.56 18.21 15.33
N HIS A 12 19.46 19.26 14.54
CA HIS A 12 19.21 19.17 13.09
C HIS A 12 20.31 18.35 12.43
N ASP A 13 20.02 17.67 11.32
CA ASP A 13 21.06 16.98 10.55
C ASP A 13 21.93 18.01 9.83
N HIS A 14 22.94 18.53 10.55
CA HIS A 14 23.81 19.62 10.10
C HIS A 14 24.50 19.33 8.75
N VAL A 15 24.67 18.06 8.40
CA VAL A 15 25.24 17.67 7.10
C VAL A 15 24.26 17.98 5.98
N VAL A 16 22.99 17.62 6.16
CA VAL A 16 21.92 17.88 5.16
C VAL A 16 21.67 19.39 5.03
N GLU A 17 21.66 20.12 6.16
CA GLU A 17 21.55 21.58 6.14
C GLU A 17 22.73 22.27 5.46
N GLY A 18 23.96 21.76 5.68
CA GLY A 18 25.18 22.26 5.05
C GLY A 18 25.23 22.10 3.54
N LEU A 19 24.43 21.19 2.97
CA LEU A 19 24.33 20.98 1.52
C LEU A 19 23.48 22.06 0.81
N GLY A 20 22.82 22.95 1.54
CA GLY A 20 22.02 24.04 0.96
C GLY A 20 20.83 23.57 0.11
N ILE A 21 20.29 22.39 0.40
CA ILE A 21 19.22 21.78 -0.37
C ILE A 21 17.90 22.55 -0.15
N THR A 22 17.26 22.93 -1.26
CA THR A 22 15.92 23.52 -1.24
C THR A 22 14.89 22.38 -1.29
N PRO A 23 14.02 22.22 -0.25
CA PRO A 23 13.00 21.18 -0.24
C PRO A 23 12.03 21.34 -1.42
N LEU A 24 11.65 20.22 -2.04
CA LEU A 24 10.57 20.20 -3.02
C LEU A 24 9.25 20.56 -2.33
N LYS A 25 8.39 21.30 -3.03
CA LYS A 25 7.04 21.64 -2.58
C LYS A 25 6.05 20.69 -3.21
N GLY A 26 5.17 20.11 -2.41
CA GLY A 26 4.20 19.13 -2.89
C GLY A 26 3.49 18.41 -1.76
N HIS A 27 2.73 17.41 -2.12
CA HIS A 27 1.94 16.62 -1.19
C HIS A 27 2.03 15.11 -1.47
N LEU A 28 1.72 14.30 -0.44
CA LEU A 28 1.76 12.85 -0.51
C LEU A 28 0.42 12.28 -0.99
N VAL A 29 0.45 11.46 -2.03
CA VAL A 29 -0.67 10.68 -2.52
C VAL A 29 -0.43 9.20 -2.18
N PRO A 30 -1.26 8.58 -1.31
CA PRO A 30 -1.08 7.19 -0.94
C PRO A 30 -1.38 6.28 -2.13
N LEU A 31 -0.53 5.29 -2.37
CA LEU A 31 -0.81 4.27 -3.37
C LEU A 31 -1.97 3.39 -2.94
N LYS A 32 -2.79 3.01 -3.92
CA LYS A 32 -3.89 2.07 -3.75
C LYS A 32 -3.47 0.68 -4.19
N THR A 33 -3.95 -0.34 -3.48
CA THR A 33 -3.80 -1.73 -3.88
C THR A 33 -4.70 -2.06 -5.07
N LYS A 34 -4.43 -3.18 -5.75
CA LYS A 34 -5.34 -3.70 -6.80
C LYS A 34 -6.77 -3.89 -6.29
N GLY A 35 -6.91 -4.40 -5.06
CA GLY A 35 -8.22 -4.60 -4.44
C GLY A 35 -8.97 -3.29 -4.18
N GLU A 36 -8.26 -2.24 -3.74
CA GLU A 36 -8.84 -0.90 -3.53
C GLU A 36 -9.27 -0.24 -4.84
N ILE A 37 -8.49 -0.41 -5.91
CA ILE A 37 -8.82 0.11 -7.25
C ILE A 37 -10.07 -0.60 -7.77
N ARG A 38 -10.09 -1.94 -7.72
CA ARG A 38 -11.26 -2.74 -8.09
C ARG A 38 -12.50 -2.34 -7.27
N ALA A 39 -12.35 -2.20 -5.95
CA ALA A 39 -13.43 -1.75 -5.07
C ALA A 39 -13.97 -0.37 -5.45
N SER A 40 -13.16 0.49 -6.06
CA SER A 40 -13.62 1.81 -6.51
C SER A 40 -14.37 1.79 -7.83
N ASN A 41 -14.10 0.82 -8.71
CA ASN A 41 -14.52 0.85 -10.10
C ASN A 41 -15.50 -0.28 -10.49
N GLU A 42 -15.48 -1.42 -9.78
CA GLU A 42 -16.31 -2.56 -10.16
C GLU A 42 -17.75 -2.43 -9.67
N LEU A 43 -18.68 -2.50 -10.61
CA LEU A 43 -20.11 -2.59 -10.36
C LEU A 43 -20.63 -3.95 -10.80
N ILE A 44 -21.65 -4.43 -10.11
CA ILE A 44 -22.42 -5.63 -10.49
C ILE A 44 -23.90 -5.31 -10.50
N ASP A 45 -24.63 -5.97 -11.38
CA ASP A 45 -26.06 -5.89 -11.41
C ASP A 45 -26.68 -6.87 -10.41
N VAL A 46 -27.61 -6.39 -9.61
CA VAL A 46 -28.35 -7.19 -8.63
C VAL A 46 -29.85 -7.10 -8.86
N TYR A 47 -30.58 -8.18 -8.52
CA TYR A 47 -32.03 -8.15 -8.47
C TYR A 47 -32.52 -7.51 -7.19
N VAL A 48 -33.51 -6.64 -7.36
CA VAL A 48 -34.23 -5.96 -6.28
C VAL A 48 -35.72 -6.18 -6.45
N VAL A 49 -36.40 -6.51 -5.36
CA VAL A 49 -37.85 -6.76 -5.34
C VAL A 49 -38.50 -5.93 -4.25
N GLU A 50 -39.62 -5.28 -4.56
CA GLU A 50 -40.48 -4.64 -3.55
C GLU A 50 -41.44 -5.68 -2.91
N LEU A 51 -41.59 -5.63 -1.60
CA LEU A 51 -42.44 -6.56 -0.85
C LEU A 51 -42.93 -5.92 0.46
N PRO A 52 -44.03 -6.46 1.06
CA PRO A 52 -44.52 -6.03 2.39
C PRO A 52 -43.45 -6.27 3.47
N ALA A 53 -43.27 -5.32 4.37
CA ALA A 53 -42.26 -5.39 5.44
C ALA A 53 -42.39 -6.69 6.28
N ARG A 54 -43.61 -7.14 6.54
CA ARG A 54 -43.91 -8.37 7.31
C ARG A 54 -43.42 -9.65 6.63
N SER A 55 -43.32 -9.66 5.30
CA SER A 55 -42.92 -10.84 4.51
C SER A 55 -41.44 -10.94 4.25
N ALA A 56 -40.65 -9.92 4.59
CA ALA A 56 -39.23 -9.84 4.25
C ALA A 56 -38.37 -11.01 4.76
N ASN A 57 -38.60 -11.43 6.01
CA ASN A 57 -37.84 -12.55 6.61
C ASN A 57 -38.18 -13.90 5.98
N ALA A 58 -39.47 -14.12 5.66
CA ALA A 58 -39.93 -15.35 5.02
C ALA A 58 -39.31 -15.49 3.61
N VAL A 59 -39.39 -14.42 2.82
CA VAL A 59 -38.79 -14.41 1.47
C VAL A 59 -37.26 -14.58 1.53
N LEU A 60 -36.55 -13.93 2.47
CA LEU A 60 -35.12 -14.14 2.70
C LEU A 60 -34.79 -15.60 3.04
N SER A 61 -35.62 -16.29 3.83
CA SER A 61 -35.43 -17.70 4.18
C SER A 61 -35.54 -18.59 2.93
N ILE A 62 -36.57 -18.34 2.11
CA ILE A 62 -36.77 -19.05 0.85
C ILE A 62 -35.60 -18.87 -0.09
N LEU A 63 -35.11 -17.63 -0.27
CA LEU A 63 -33.98 -17.33 -1.12
C LEU A 63 -32.68 -18.01 -0.64
N ARG A 64 -32.44 -18.05 0.67
CA ARG A 64 -31.29 -18.77 1.24
C ARG A 64 -31.32 -20.26 1.00
N SER A 65 -32.52 -20.86 0.98
CA SER A 65 -32.70 -22.31 0.73
C SER A 65 -32.57 -22.63 -0.76
N ALA A 66 -33.05 -21.74 -1.62
CA ALA A 66 -33.11 -21.97 -3.08
C ALA A 66 -31.82 -21.55 -3.81
N LEU A 67 -31.09 -20.58 -3.24
CA LEU A 67 -29.83 -20.07 -3.78
C LEU A 67 -28.67 -20.43 -2.82
N PRO A 68 -28.24 -21.69 -2.75
CA PRO A 68 -27.10 -22.08 -1.94
C PRO A 68 -25.88 -21.29 -2.40
N ALA A 69 -25.00 -20.95 -1.46
CA ALA A 69 -23.71 -20.36 -1.78
C ALA A 69 -22.91 -21.40 -2.56
N ASP A 70 -22.86 -21.25 -3.87
CA ASP A 70 -22.11 -22.14 -4.75
C ASP A 70 -20.63 -21.95 -4.45
N THR A 71 -19.96 -23.01 -3.97
CA THR A 71 -18.56 -23.00 -3.59
C THR A 71 -17.63 -23.02 -4.81
N THR A 72 -18.17 -23.19 -6.01
CA THR A 72 -17.40 -23.35 -7.25
C THR A 72 -17.19 -22.05 -8.04
N THR A 73 -18.10 -21.07 -7.87
CA THR A 73 -17.90 -19.70 -8.37
C THR A 73 -17.83 -18.75 -7.21
N PRO A 74 -16.85 -17.86 -7.11
CA PRO A 74 -16.86 -16.83 -6.06
C PRO A 74 -18.06 -15.92 -6.29
N ALA A 75 -19.20 -16.29 -5.67
CA ALA A 75 -20.37 -15.45 -5.67
C ALA A 75 -19.94 -14.10 -5.10
N ALA A 76 -20.22 -13.03 -5.82
CA ALA A 76 -19.87 -11.69 -5.37
C ALA A 76 -20.43 -11.49 -3.95
N ASP A 77 -19.54 -11.25 -2.99
CA ASP A 77 -19.92 -11.06 -1.57
C ASP A 77 -20.60 -9.70 -1.41
N ILE A 78 -21.91 -9.71 -1.39
CA ILE A 78 -22.73 -8.49 -1.22
C ILE A 78 -23.12 -8.22 0.25
N GLN A 79 -22.37 -8.80 1.22
CA GLN A 79 -22.64 -8.57 2.66
C GLN A 79 -22.44 -7.13 3.10
N HIS A 80 -21.71 -6.33 2.35
CA HIS A 80 -21.54 -4.90 2.59
C HIS A 80 -22.79 -4.07 2.22
N LEU A 81 -23.74 -4.65 1.46
CA LEU A 81 -24.98 -3.99 1.08
C LEU A 81 -26.11 -4.36 2.04
N ARG A 82 -26.94 -3.39 2.42
CA ARG A 82 -28.10 -3.65 3.26
C ARG A 82 -29.14 -4.47 2.52
N ARG A 83 -29.45 -5.65 3.01
CA ARG A 83 -30.37 -6.59 2.35
C ARG A 83 -31.81 -6.08 2.22
N VAL A 84 -32.31 -5.38 3.24
CA VAL A 84 -33.70 -4.88 3.29
C VAL A 84 -33.67 -3.42 3.68
N ILE A 85 -34.31 -2.56 2.89
CA ILE A 85 -34.34 -1.11 3.14
C ILE A 85 -35.76 -0.53 2.98
N LYS A 86 -35.99 0.60 3.63
CA LYS A 86 -37.23 1.39 3.42
C LYS A 86 -37.11 2.18 2.12
N PRO A 87 -38.20 2.44 1.40
CA PRO A 87 -38.18 3.32 0.21
C PRO A 87 -37.57 4.69 0.48
N SER A 88 -37.74 5.24 1.68
CA SER A 88 -37.20 6.54 2.10
C SER A 88 -35.67 6.58 2.25
N PHE A 89 -35.00 5.43 2.30
CA PHE A 89 -33.54 5.33 2.38
C PHE A 89 -32.88 5.06 1.04
N LEU A 90 -33.67 4.90 -0.03
CA LEU A 90 -33.12 4.79 -1.38
C LEU A 90 -32.60 6.15 -1.87
N PRO A 91 -31.39 6.19 -2.44
CA PRO A 91 -30.91 7.38 -3.08
C PRO A 91 -31.74 7.71 -4.33
N PRO A 92 -31.91 9.01 -4.70
CA PRO A 92 -32.72 9.43 -5.84
C PRO A 92 -32.35 8.72 -7.16
N PRO A 93 -31.07 8.47 -7.52
CA PRO A 93 -30.73 7.74 -8.74
C PRO A 93 -31.27 6.31 -8.74
N ALA A 94 -31.13 5.57 -7.65
CA ALA A 94 -31.63 4.20 -7.52
C ALA A 94 -33.18 4.19 -7.54
N LEU A 95 -33.81 5.13 -6.86
CA LEU A 95 -35.27 5.27 -6.88
C LEU A 95 -35.78 5.54 -8.30
N GLY A 96 -35.08 6.38 -9.07
CA GLY A 96 -35.41 6.68 -10.46
C GLY A 96 -35.38 5.46 -11.38
N LEU A 97 -34.48 4.50 -11.13
CA LEU A 97 -34.42 3.23 -11.87
C LEU A 97 -35.54 2.26 -11.50
N LEU A 98 -36.05 2.34 -10.26
CA LEU A 98 -37.11 1.45 -9.75
C LEU A 98 -38.51 1.98 -10.05
N THR A 99 -38.73 3.30 -10.16
CA THR A 99 -40.05 3.92 -10.32
C THR A 99 -40.78 3.62 -11.62
N PRO A 100 -40.14 3.52 -12.81
CA PRO A 100 -40.85 3.32 -14.06
C PRO A 100 -41.74 2.04 -14.10
N ASN A 101 -41.29 1.01 -13.38
CA ASN A 101 -41.95 -0.30 -13.32
C ASN A 101 -42.56 -0.60 -11.93
N ARG A 102 -42.66 0.43 -11.09
CA ARG A 102 -43.22 0.26 -9.74
C ARG A 102 -44.74 0.06 -9.81
N VAL A 103 -45.16 -1.09 -9.40
CA VAL A 103 -46.60 -1.38 -9.27
C VAL A 103 -47.11 -0.83 -7.94
N THR A 104 -48.19 -0.05 -7.98
CA THR A 104 -48.79 0.49 -6.76
C THR A 104 -49.28 -0.65 -5.88
N ALA A 105 -48.65 -0.81 -4.71
CA ALA A 105 -49.05 -1.84 -3.76
C ALA A 105 -50.46 -1.54 -3.22
N PRO A 106 -51.36 -2.55 -3.11
CA PRO A 106 -52.64 -2.39 -2.44
C PRO A 106 -52.44 -1.93 -1.00
N ALA A 107 -53.25 -0.97 -0.54
CA ALA A 107 -53.15 -0.42 0.82
C ALA A 107 -53.27 -1.49 1.93
N SER A 108 -53.89 -2.62 1.63
CA SER A 108 -54.03 -3.76 2.54
C SER A 108 -52.69 -4.41 2.99
N PHE A 109 -51.62 -4.22 2.26
CA PHE A 109 -50.30 -4.81 2.59
C PHE A 109 -49.45 -3.96 3.53
N GLY A 110 -49.82 -2.71 3.81
CA GLY A 110 -49.12 -1.82 4.73
C GLY A 110 -47.78 -1.30 4.16
N GLU A 111 -46.82 -1.08 5.06
CA GLU A 111 -45.49 -0.59 4.65
C GLU A 111 -44.71 -1.57 3.77
N THR A 112 -44.11 -1.07 2.72
CA THR A 112 -43.24 -1.86 1.82
C THR A 112 -41.78 -1.69 2.13
N ARG A 113 -40.98 -2.63 1.65
CA ARG A 113 -39.52 -2.65 1.70
C ARG A 113 -38.96 -3.06 0.34
N PHE A 114 -37.79 -2.59 0.04
CA PHE A 114 -36.98 -3.14 -1.06
C PHE A 114 -36.04 -4.20 -0.51
N LEU A 115 -36.07 -5.36 -1.12
CA LEU A 115 -35.20 -6.49 -0.83
C LEU A 115 -34.16 -6.62 -1.95
N LEU A 116 -32.88 -6.57 -1.62
CA LEU A 116 -31.79 -6.95 -2.49
C LEU A 116 -31.65 -8.48 -2.48
N VAL A 117 -31.86 -9.10 -3.63
CA VAL A 117 -31.97 -10.56 -3.76
C VAL A 117 -30.61 -11.21 -3.95
N CYS A 118 -29.99 -11.06 -5.11
CA CYS A 118 -28.72 -11.66 -5.49
C CYS A 118 -28.16 -10.97 -6.75
N PRO A 119 -26.88 -11.19 -7.08
CA PRO A 119 -26.35 -10.83 -8.39
C PRO A 119 -27.10 -11.51 -9.53
N THR A 120 -27.26 -10.80 -10.66
CA THR A 120 -27.97 -11.30 -11.84
C THR A 120 -27.29 -12.53 -12.48
N THR A 121 -26.04 -12.74 -12.16
CA THR A 121 -25.25 -13.91 -12.63
C THR A 121 -25.61 -15.20 -11.92
N GLN A 122 -26.33 -15.18 -10.77
CA GLN A 122 -26.63 -16.37 -9.97
C GLN A 122 -27.89 -17.12 -10.43
N ILE A 123 -28.86 -16.41 -10.99
CA ILE A 123 -30.14 -16.99 -11.42
C ILE A 123 -30.72 -16.22 -12.59
N ALA A 124 -31.38 -16.89 -13.53
CA ALA A 124 -32.10 -16.21 -14.59
C ALA A 124 -33.35 -15.50 -14.04
N PRO A 125 -33.77 -14.37 -14.61
CA PRO A 125 -34.92 -13.59 -14.13
C PRO A 125 -36.24 -14.40 -14.21
N SER A 126 -36.41 -15.30 -15.19
CA SER A 126 -37.53 -16.21 -15.33
C SER A 126 -37.63 -17.19 -14.14
N ASP A 127 -36.52 -17.77 -13.75
CA ASP A 127 -36.45 -18.77 -12.68
C ASP A 127 -36.68 -18.10 -11.32
N LEU A 128 -36.11 -16.90 -11.12
CA LEU A 128 -36.36 -16.09 -9.94
C LEU A 128 -37.84 -15.71 -9.84
N SER A 129 -38.44 -15.31 -10.95
CA SER A 129 -39.89 -15.00 -11.01
C SER A 129 -40.74 -16.20 -10.64
N THR A 130 -40.45 -17.38 -11.18
CA THR A 130 -41.12 -18.64 -10.89
C THR A 130 -40.98 -19.00 -9.41
N LEU A 131 -39.76 -18.91 -8.86
CA LEU A 131 -39.46 -19.19 -7.46
C LEU A 131 -40.28 -18.28 -6.52
N LEU A 132 -40.28 -16.98 -6.76
CA LEU A 132 -40.93 -16.01 -5.90
C LEU A 132 -42.45 -16.11 -6.02
N SER A 133 -43.03 -16.33 -7.22
CA SER A 133 -44.45 -16.46 -7.45
C SER A 133 -45.08 -17.70 -6.80
N ALA A 134 -44.26 -18.71 -6.48
CA ALA A 134 -44.72 -19.90 -5.78
C ALA A 134 -44.99 -19.66 -4.27
N HIS A 135 -44.56 -18.54 -3.71
CA HIS A 135 -44.57 -18.27 -2.28
C HIS A 135 -45.27 -16.94 -1.91
N PRO A 136 -45.92 -16.87 -0.70
CA PRO A 136 -46.39 -15.58 -0.20
C PRO A 136 -45.26 -14.57 -0.03
N PRO A 137 -45.49 -13.27 -0.30
CA PRO A 137 -46.75 -12.60 -0.57
C PRO A 137 -47.20 -12.60 -2.04
N PHE A 138 -46.38 -13.17 -2.93
CA PHE A 138 -46.60 -13.12 -4.38
C PHE A 138 -47.56 -14.19 -4.90
N LYS A 139 -47.66 -15.30 -4.17
CA LYS A 139 -48.68 -16.35 -4.48
C LYS A 139 -50.08 -15.86 -4.17
N PRO A 140 -51.04 -15.99 -5.09
CA PRO A 140 -52.44 -15.70 -4.82
C PRO A 140 -52.94 -16.54 -3.64
N THR A 141 -53.42 -15.90 -2.59
CA THR A 141 -54.00 -16.58 -1.44
C THR A 141 -55.52 -16.44 -1.54
N THR A 142 -56.21 -17.57 -1.65
CA THR A 142 -57.65 -17.61 -1.55
C THR A 142 -57.99 -17.67 -0.05
N GLU A 143 -58.25 -16.52 0.58
CA GLU A 143 -58.81 -16.52 1.93
C GLU A 143 -60.31 -16.84 1.83
N PRO A 144 -60.84 -17.84 2.59
CA PRO A 144 -62.26 -17.99 2.74
C PRO A 144 -62.82 -16.76 3.48
N SER A 145 -63.73 -16.03 2.84
CA SER A 145 -64.47 -14.95 3.49
C SER A 145 -65.13 -15.51 4.75
N PRO A 146 -65.00 -14.87 5.94
CA PRO A 146 -65.74 -15.29 7.09
C PRO A 146 -67.25 -15.08 6.77
N ALA A 147 -67.95 -16.21 6.58
CA ALA A 147 -69.40 -16.21 6.45
C ALA A 147 -69.97 -15.60 7.75
N THR A 148 -70.50 -14.39 7.67
CA THR A 148 -71.42 -13.85 8.63
C THR A 148 -72.67 -14.76 8.62
N ALA A 149 -72.76 -15.57 9.66
CA ALA A 149 -73.97 -16.26 9.95
C ALA A 149 -75.07 -15.22 10.32
N ALA A 150 -75.95 -14.98 9.37
CA ALA A 150 -77.23 -14.37 9.62
C ALA A 150 -78.25 -15.14 8.75
N ASP A 151 -79.13 -15.88 9.44
CA ASP A 151 -80.29 -16.48 8.88
C ASP A 151 -81.12 -15.44 8.12
N ASN A 152 -81.47 -15.75 6.90
CA ASN A 152 -82.87 -15.61 6.42
C ASN A 152 -82.99 -16.06 4.97
N ASP A 153 -84.11 -16.72 4.73
CA ASP A 153 -84.55 -17.40 3.57
C ASP A 153 -84.69 -16.56 2.28
N ASP A 154 -84.71 -17.31 1.17
CA ASP A 154 -85.25 -17.01 -0.15
C ASP A 154 -84.51 -15.97 -1.05
N ASP A 155 -83.82 -16.40 -2.02
CA ASP A 155 -84.21 -16.29 -3.44
C ASP A 155 -83.04 -16.73 -4.38
N ASP A 156 -83.39 -17.43 -5.44
CA ASP A 156 -82.55 -17.84 -6.55
C ASP A 156 -81.91 -16.65 -7.22
N ASN A 157 -80.62 -16.53 -7.06
CA ASN A 157 -79.75 -15.85 -8.07
C ASN A 157 -78.33 -16.34 -8.00
N ASP A 158 -77.87 -17.03 -9.04
CA ASP A 158 -76.57 -17.62 -9.26
C ASP A 158 -75.48 -16.54 -9.39
N THR A 159 -75.18 -15.88 -8.28
CA THR A 159 -74.10 -14.97 -8.19
C THR A 159 -73.01 -15.59 -7.32
N LYS A 160 -72.07 -16.36 -7.98
CA LYS A 160 -70.83 -16.80 -7.37
C LYS A 160 -70.12 -15.61 -6.67
N PRO A 161 -69.83 -15.73 -5.37
CA PRO A 161 -69.02 -14.68 -4.72
C PRO A 161 -67.68 -14.58 -5.41
N ALA A 162 -67.36 -13.41 -5.95
CA ALA A 162 -66.06 -13.12 -6.52
C ALA A 162 -64.99 -13.25 -5.42
N VAL A 163 -64.29 -14.38 -5.40
CA VAL A 163 -63.16 -14.63 -4.52
C VAL A 163 -62.06 -13.67 -4.95
N SER A 164 -61.91 -12.57 -4.23
CA SER A 164 -60.84 -11.62 -4.46
C SER A 164 -59.51 -12.26 -4.03
N ALA A 165 -58.79 -12.82 -4.98
CA ALA A 165 -57.44 -13.32 -4.75
C ALA A 165 -56.51 -12.12 -4.54
N THR A 166 -56.13 -11.87 -3.29
CA THR A 166 -55.18 -10.80 -2.95
C THR A 166 -53.75 -11.34 -2.98
N SER A 167 -52.97 -10.95 -3.99
CA SER A 167 -51.51 -11.18 -4.03
C SER A 167 -50.77 -9.86 -4.14
N PHE A 168 -49.57 -9.81 -3.58
CA PHE A 168 -48.68 -8.66 -3.79
C PHE A 168 -48.08 -8.75 -5.19
N PRO A 169 -48.09 -7.66 -5.99
CA PRO A 169 -47.55 -7.68 -7.35
C PRO A 169 -46.05 -7.92 -7.33
N LEU A 170 -45.59 -8.89 -8.08
CA LEU A 170 -44.15 -9.18 -8.22
C LEU A 170 -43.57 -8.32 -9.33
N ALA A 171 -42.64 -7.43 -8.98
CA ALA A 171 -41.80 -6.70 -9.92
C ALA A 171 -40.31 -6.95 -9.56
N ILE A 172 -39.58 -7.53 -10.50
CA ILE A 172 -38.14 -7.77 -10.36
C ILE A 172 -37.42 -6.65 -11.11
N HIS A 173 -36.62 -5.89 -10.38
CA HIS A 173 -35.81 -4.81 -10.94
C HIS A 173 -34.34 -5.19 -10.94
N THR A 174 -33.57 -4.63 -11.88
CA THR A 174 -32.13 -4.75 -11.89
C THR A 174 -31.50 -3.42 -11.55
N LEU A 175 -30.52 -3.42 -10.66
CA LEU A 175 -29.84 -2.22 -10.18
C LEU A 175 -28.32 -2.45 -10.12
N PRO A 176 -27.49 -1.55 -10.67
CA PRO A 176 -26.05 -1.60 -10.51
C PRO A 176 -25.65 -1.19 -9.09
N VAL A 177 -24.79 -1.98 -8.45
CA VAL A 177 -24.27 -1.72 -7.11
C VAL A 177 -22.78 -2.02 -7.06
N PRO A 178 -22.02 -1.43 -6.11
CA PRO A 178 -20.60 -1.77 -5.93
C PRO A 178 -20.40 -3.26 -5.67
N ALA A 179 -19.50 -3.89 -6.43
CA ALA A 179 -19.22 -5.33 -6.34
C ALA A 179 -18.48 -5.72 -5.06
N LEU A 180 -17.64 -4.83 -4.55
CA LEU A 180 -16.74 -5.07 -3.43
C LEU A 180 -17.06 -4.15 -2.25
N ALA A 181 -16.59 -4.51 -1.04
CA ALA A 181 -16.83 -3.70 0.16
C ALA A 181 -16.09 -2.35 0.10
N PRO A 182 -16.63 -1.29 0.72
CA PRO A 182 -15.97 0.02 0.75
C PRO A 182 -14.71 -0.02 1.59
N THR A 183 -13.71 0.75 1.18
CA THR A 183 -12.39 0.85 1.83
C THR A 183 -12.29 2.01 2.81
N SER A 184 -13.24 2.96 2.75
CA SER A 184 -13.26 4.15 3.60
C SER A 184 -14.68 4.64 3.87
N ALA A 185 -14.86 5.45 4.92
CA ALA A 185 -16.15 6.05 5.24
C ALA A 185 -16.67 6.98 4.13
N PRO A 186 -15.86 7.91 3.57
CA PRO A 186 -16.32 8.76 2.47
C PRO A 186 -16.77 7.97 1.24
N GLN A 187 -16.12 6.83 0.94
CA GLN A 187 -16.54 5.96 -0.15
C GLN A 187 -17.90 5.30 0.14
N ALA A 188 -18.09 4.80 1.37
CA ALA A 188 -19.36 4.20 1.78
C ALA A 188 -20.52 5.20 1.74
N ASP A 189 -20.28 6.44 2.18
CA ASP A 189 -21.27 7.52 2.15
C ASP A 189 -21.60 7.92 0.71
N GLY A 190 -20.60 8.05 -0.16
CA GLY A 190 -20.79 8.32 -1.59
C GLY A 190 -21.59 7.22 -2.29
N TRP A 191 -21.31 5.96 -2.02
CA TRP A 191 -22.07 4.82 -2.57
C TRP A 191 -23.50 4.77 -2.05
N THR A 192 -23.69 5.06 -0.75
CA THR A 192 -25.03 5.15 -0.16
C THR A 192 -25.85 6.25 -0.80
N ALA A 193 -25.23 7.36 -1.20
CA ALA A 193 -25.90 8.47 -1.88
C ALA A 193 -26.15 8.22 -3.38
N THR A 194 -25.40 7.30 -4.02
CA THR A 194 -25.45 7.10 -5.47
C THR A 194 -26.12 5.80 -5.88
N TYR A 195 -25.80 4.69 -5.23
CA TYR A 195 -26.21 3.34 -5.64
C TYR A 195 -27.21 2.69 -4.68
N TRP A 196 -26.73 2.29 -3.50
CA TRP A 196 -27.49 1.53 -2.52
C TRP A 196 -26.94 1.71 -1.11
N PRO A 197 -27.79 1.69 -0.04
CA PRO A 197 -27.30 1.82 1.32
C PRO A 197 -26.30 0.74 1.72
N VAL A 198 -25.11 1.20 2.12
CA VAL A 198 -23.95 0.37 2.44
C VAL A 198 -23.76 0.23 3.95
N ALA A 199 -23.31 -0.92 4.42
CA ALA A 199 -22.87 -1.16 5.78
C ALA A 199 -21.33 -1.13 5.83
N TYR A 200 -20.75 -0.02 6.30
CA TYR A 200 -19.31 0.11 6.45
C TYR A 200 -18.85 -0.37 7.83
N LYS A 201 -17.89 -1.29 7.87
CA LYS A 201 -17.36 -1.89 9.10
C LYS A 201 -16.15 -1.15 9.68
N HIS A 202 -15.85 0.06 9.21
CA HIS A 202 -14.67 0.85 9.58
C HIS A 202 -13.33 0.11 9.37
N THR A 203 -13.25 -0.75 8.36
CA THR A 203 -12.05 -1.49 7.98
C THR A 203 -11.81 -1.37 6.48
N ASN A 204 -10.56 -1.54 6.06
CA ASN A 204 -10.21 -1.70 4.66
C ASN A 204 -9.81 -3.16 4.42
N PRO A 205 -10.67 -3.97 3.79
CA PRO A 205 -10.37 -5.39 3.59
C PRO A 205 -9.32 -5.63 2.49
N TYR A 206 -9.03 -4.64 1.66
CA TYR A 206 -8.15 -4.78 0.49
C TYR A 206 -6.80 -4.08 0.63
N GLY A 207 -6.60 -3.31 1.70
CA GLY A 207 -5.40 -2.51 1.89
C GLY A 207 -5.13 -2.17 3.35
N PRO A 208 -4.18 -1.26 3.61
CA PRO A 208 -3.92 -0.78 4.95
C PRO A 208 -5.13 -0.01 5.51
N HIS A 209 -5.29 -0.06 6.83
CA HIS A 209 -6.36 0.70 7.47
C HIS A 209 -6.17 2.22 7.22
N PRO A 210 -7.23 2.98 6.83
CA PRO A 210 -7.09 4.40 6.48
C PRO A 210 -6.43 5.25 7.56
N SER A 211 -6.67 4.97 8.84
CA SER A 211 -6.04 5.72 9.95
C SER A 211 -4.53 5.47 10.07
N LEU A 212 -4.04 4.29 9.67
CA LEU A 212 -2.60 4.01 9.61
C LEU A 212 -1.95 4.83 8.50
N VAL A 213 -2.59 4.88 7.33
CA VAL A 213 -2.10 5.66 6.18
C VAL A 213 -2.06 7.14 6.52
N SER A 214 -3.16 7.69 7.10
CA SER A 214 -3.23 9.12 7.46
C SER A 214 -2.21 9.50 8.53
N ARG A 215 -2.03 8.68 9.56
CA ARG A 215 -1.03 8.92 10.60
C ARG A 215 0.38 8.88 10.04
N ALA A 216 0.69 7.87 9.24
CA ALA A 216 2.00 7.75 8.64
C ALA A 216 2.29 8.88 7.63
N ALA A 217 1.29 9.32 6.86
CA ALA A 217 1.42 10.48 5.97
C ALA A 217 1.70 11.79 6.74
N ALA A 218 1.05 12.00 7.88
CA ALA A 218 1.31 13.16 8.74
C ALA A 218 2.73 13.15 9.34
N GLU A 219 3.32 11.96 9.54
CA GLU A 219 4.69 11.81 10.02
C GLU A 219 5.73 12.00 8.91
N VAL A 220 5.48 11.49 7.70
CA VAL A 220 6.41 11.50 6.55
C VAL A 220 6.37 12.85 5.83
N GLY A 221 5.17 13.43 5.64
CA GLY A 221 4.93 14.59 4.80
C GLY A 221 5.81 15.81 5.07
N PRO A 222 6.02 16.24 6.34
CA PRO A 222 6.75 17.46 6.64
C PRO A 222 8.19 17.50 6.09
N ARG A 223 8.83 16.37 5.91
CA ARG A 223 10.23 16.25 5.45
C ARG A 223 10.37 15.53 4.09
N ALA A 224 9.29 15.05 3.50
CA ALA A 224 9.34 14.31 2.24
C ALA A 224 10.04 15.10 1.13
N GLY A 225 9.70 16.38 0.94
CA GLY A 225 10.34 17.24 -0.04
C GLY A 225 11.83 17.46 0.20
N THR A 226 12.29 17.50 1.46
CA THR A 226 13.72 17.60 1.80
C THR A 226 14.49 16.34 1.38
N TRP A 227 13.92 15.16 1.73
CA TRP A 227 14.59 13.88 1.42
C TRP A 227 14.59 13.57 -0.08
N LEU A 228 13.53 13.96 -0.79
CA LEU A 228 13.46 13.82 -2.24
C LEU A 228 14.45 14.76 -2.94
N ALA A 229 14.56 16.01 -2.50
CA ALA A 229 15.57 16.93 -3.03
C ALA A 229 17.00 16.44 -2.78
N LEU A 230 17.25 15.79 -1.63
CA LEU A 230 18.53 15.13 -1.35
C LEU A 230 18.76 13.93 -2.28
N ALA A 231 17.72 13.15 -2.59
CA ALA A 231 17.83 12.06 -3.57
C ALA A 231 18.15 12.58 -4.97
N GLU A 232 17.57 13.72 -5.38
CA GLU A 232 17.91 14.39 -6.64
C GLU A 232 19.34 14.88 -6.65
N CYS A 233 19.84 15.44 -5.55
CA CYS A 233 21.25 15.83 -5.40
C CYS A 233 22.17 14.60 -5.57
N GLY A 234 21.86 13.48 -4.95
CA GLY A 234 22.61 12.23 -5.11
C GLY A 234 22.62 11.72 -6.56
N ALA A 235 21.47 11.80 -7.23
CA ALA A 235 21.34 11.45 -8.64
C ALA A 235 22.18 12.37 -9.53
N ALA A 236 22.14 13.70 -9.32
CA ALA A 236 22.89 14.69 -10.07
C ALA A 236 24.40 14.45 -9.93
N GLN A 237 24.90 14.27 -8.70
CA GLN A 237 26.33 13.96 -8.48
C GLN A 237 26.76 12.66 -9.15
N ALA A 238 25.89 11.64 -9.21
CA ALA A 238 26.20 10.39 -9.90
C ALA A 238 26.28 10.59 -11.44
N VAL A 239 25.43 11.46 -11.99
CA VAL A 239 25.51 11.85 -13.41
C VAL A 239 26.82 12.60 -13.69
N ASP A 240 27.15 13.60 -12.87
CA ASP A 240 28.34 14.41 -13.01
C ASP A 240 29.63 13.56 -12.90
N ALA A 241 29.61 12.56 -12.04
CA ALA A 241 30.70 11.59 -11.89
C ALA A 241 30.73 10.52 -13.01
N GLY A 242 29.82 10.57 -13.98
CA GLY A 242 29.75 9.61 -15.09
C GLY A 242 29.36 8.19 -14.68
N MET A 243 28.76 8.01 -13.51
CA MET A 243 28.41 6.71 -12.95
C MET A 243 27.13 6.09 -13.57
N THR A 244 26.27 6.92 -14.12
CA THR A 244 24.99 6.49 -14.64
C THR A 244 25.03 6.17 -16.13
N ALA A 245 24.20 5.21 -16.57
CA ALA A 245 23.89 5.06 -17.98
C ALA A 245 23.08 6.28 -18.47
N ALA A 246 23.10 6.54 -19.77
CA ALA A 246 22.31 7.62 -20.36
C ALA A 246 20.84 7.46 -19.97
N GLY A 247 20.23 8.52 -19.43
CA GLY A 247 18.83 8.52 -19.00
C GLY A 247 18.52 7.80 -17.68
N ALA A 248 19.53 7.44 -16.88
CA ALA A 248 19.33 6.74 -15.61
C ALA A 248 19.68 7.61 -14.38
N ALA A 249 19.31 8.87 -14.39
CA ALA A 249 19.56 9.81 -13.29
C ALA A 249 18.63 9.52 -12.08
N VAL A 250 18.84 8.39 -11.41
CA VAL A 250 18.02 7.92 -10.29
C VAL A 250 18.80 8.04 -8.99
N GLY A 251 18.13 8.53 -7.94
CA GLY A 251 18.68 8.67 -6.60
C GLY A 251 17.78 8.05 -5.54
N ALA A 252 18.41 7.61 -4.45
CA ALA A 252 17.77 7.02 -3.29
C ALA A 252 18.35 7.60 -2.00
N VAL A 253 17.48 7.89 -1.04
CA VAL A 253 17.83 8.34 0.33
C VAL A 253 17.20 7.41 1.33
N VAL A 254 17.97 6.89 2.26
CA VAL A 254 17.52 6.09 3.39
C VAL A 254 17.54 6.91 4.67
N VAL A 255 16.45 6.90 5.41
CA VAL A 255 16.26 7.69 6.63
C VAL A 255 15.87 6.79 7.77
N GLU A 256 16.51 6.94 8.92
CA GLU A 256 16.09 6.36 10.17
C GLU A 256 15.20 7.33 10.93
N ARG A 257 13.98 6.88 11.27
CA ARG A 257 13.10 7.64 12.12
C ARG A 257 13.27 7.24 13.57
N ARG A 258 13.54 8.21 14.44
CA ARG A 258 13.60 7.97 15.87
C ARG A 258 12.19 7.97 16.45
N LEU A 259 11.91 6.97 17.26
CA LEU A 259 10.72 6.92 18.10
C LEU A 259 11.10 7.41 19.51
N ASP A 260 10.25 8.22 20.14
CA ASP A 260 10.36 8.53 21.55
C ASP A 260 10.03 7.30 22.42
N GLY A 261 10.27 7.39 23.73
CA GLY A 261 9.98 6.31 24.68
C GLY A 261 8.49 5.89 24.71
N ASN A 262 7.59 6.62 24.03
CA ASN A 262 6.17 6.33 23.90
C ASN A 262 5.81 5.79 22.50
N GLY A 263 6.81 5.51 21.65
CA GLY A 263 6.61 5.03 20.28
C GLY A 263 6.07 6.09 19.32
N ARG A 264 6.15 7.38 19.68
CA ARG A 264 5.85 8.48 18.76
C ARG A 264 7.09 8.84 17.96
N ALA A 265 6.92 9.06 16.66
CA ALA A 265 7.99 9.56 15.82
C ALA A 265 8.45 10.93 16.34
N VAL A 266 9.72 11.05 16.71
CA VAL A 266 10.38 12.33 16.90
C VAL A 266 10.52 12.94 15.52
N GLN A 267 10.14 14.20 15.37
CA GLN A 267 9.93 14.88 14.07
C GLN A 267 11.12 14.85 13.09
N GLU A 268 12.31 14.50 13.55
CA GLU A 268 13.54 14.58 12.77
C GLU A 268 14.11 13.19 12.51
N GLY A 269 13.87 12.68 11.27
CA GLY A 269 14.62 11.53 10.76
C GLY A 269 16.09 11.88 10.53
N ARG A 270 16.98 10.89 10.69
CA ARG A 270 18.41 11.01 10.35
C ARG A 270 18.66 10.38 9.01
N CYS A 271 19.36 11.09 8.12
CA CYS A 271 19.80 10.50 6.86
C CYS A 271 20.89 9.45 7.12
N VAL A 272 20.62 8.21 6.75
CA VAL A 272 21.53 7.07 6.93
C VAL A 272 22.45 6.91 5.74
N ALA A 273 21.89 6.96 4.53
CA ALA A 273 22.61 6.77 3.28
C ALA A 273 21.93 7.52 2.14
N VAL A 274 22.74 7.99 1.21
CA VAL A 274 22.34 8.48 -0.10
C VAL A 274 23.05 7.65 -1.14
N ALA A 275 22.39 7.31 -2.23
CA ALA A 275 23.00 6.59 -3.34
C ALA A 275 22.42 7.09 -4.67
N GLY A 276 23.30 7.40 -5.62
CA GLY A 276 22.95 7.55 -7.02
C GLY A 276 23.06 6.22 -7.77
N ASP A 277 22.48 6.15 -8.96
CA ASP A 277 22.66 5.01 -9.87
C ASP A 277 24.11 4.88 -10.33
N ALA A 278 24.65 3.67 -10.37
CA ALA A 278 26.05 3.41 -10.75
C ALA A 278 26.17 2.29 -11.78
N ARG A 279 25.15 2.05 -12.58
CA ARG A 279 25.12 0.95 -13.56
C ARG A 279 26.20 1.04 -14.64
N ARG A 280 26.79 2.22 -14.83
CA ARG A 280 27.89 2.41 -15.77
C ARG A 280 29.27 2.08 -15.17
N CYS A 281 29.36 2.01 -13.84
CA CYS A 281 30.61 1.58 -13.18
C CYS A 281 30.75 0.08 -13.39
N GLY A 282 31.70 -0.35 -14.25
CA GLY A 282 31.96 -1.74 -14.55
C GLY A 282 32.37 -2.54 -13.31
N MET A 283 32.06 -3.83 -13.29
CA MET A 283 32.79 -4.76 -12.44
C MET A 283 34.23 -4.80 -12.95
N VAL A 284 35.20 -4.54 -12.08
CA VAL A 284 36.59 -4.73 -12.40
C VAL A 284 36.79 -6.22 -12.64
N GLY A 285 36.98 -6.61 -13.90
CA GLY A 285 37.39 -7.98 -14.22
C GLY A 285 38.83 -8.15 -13.73
N ASP A 286 39.12 -9.34 -13.18
CA ASP A 286 40.47 -9.73 -12.70
C ASP A 286 41.54 -9.82 -13.81
N ASP A 287 41.25 -9.36 -15.03
CA ASP A 287 42.04 -9.67 -16.24
C ASP A 287 42.88 -8.50 -16.81
N ASP A 288 43.07 -7.41 -16.07
CA ASP A 288 43.92 -6.32 -16.57
C ASP A 288 45.22 -6.19 -15.72
N GLU A 289 46.09 -7.21 -15.80
CA GLU A 289 47.50 -7.07 -15.54
C GLU A 289 48.17 -6.30 -16.70
N GLY A 290 47.76 -5.05 -16.92
CA GLY A 290 48.35 -4.13 -17.89
C GLY A 290 49.12 -3.04 -17.19
N ASP A 291 50.46 -3.14 -17.20
CA ASP A 291 51.42 -2.09 -16.82
C ASP A 291 51.06 -0.73 -17.43
N GLY A 292 50.47 0.14 -16.64
CA GLY A 292 50.14 1.49 -17.07
C GLY A 292 49.76 2.39 -15.93
N ALA A 293 50.77 2.95 -15.22
CA ALA A 293 50.57 3.99 -14.23
C ALA A 293 49.85 5.20 -14.84
N GLY A 294 48.56 5.34 -14.54
CA GLY A 294 47.78 6.50 -14.84
C GLY A 294 46.69 6.62 -13.78
N GLU A 295 46.94 7.40 -12.73
CA GLU A 295 45.96 7.83 -11.75
C GLU A 295 44.85 8.60 -12.47
N SER A 296 43.76 7.91 -12.84
CA SER A 296 42.50 8.55 -13.17
C SER A 296 41.51 8.17 -12.10
N GLU A 297 41.27 9.07 -11.15
CA GLU A 297 40.20 9.04 -10.15
C GLU A 297 38.78 9.14 -10.79
N GLY A 298 38.57 8.57 -11.95
CA GLY A 298 37.27 8.49 -12.60
C GLY A 298 36.91 7.04 -12.80
N CYS A 299 35.63 6.72 -12.86
CA CYS A 299 35.07 5.42 -13.22
C CYS A 299 35.67 4.88 -14.54
N GLY A 300 36.95 4.54 -14.50
CA GLY A 300 37.76 4.18 -15.67
C GLY A 300 37.72 2.69 -15.90
N GLY A 301 36.96 2.30 -16.87
CA GLY A 301 36.94 1.00 -17.48
C GLY A 301 35.75 0.94 -18.43
N VAL A 302 36.01 0.91 -19.73
CA VAL A 302 34.97 0.62 -20.74
C VAL A 302 34.64 -0.89 -20.63
N GLY A 303 34.20 -1.31 -19.42
CA GLY A 303 33.71 -2.65 -19.15
C GLY A 303 32.20 -2.72 -19.36
N ALA A 304 31.69 -3.91 -19.55
CA ALA A 304 30.26 -4.19 -19.53
C ALA A 304 29.66 -3.68 -18.19
N GLY A 305 28.86 -2.64 -18.21
CA GLY A 305 28.34 -1.96 -17.01
C GLY A 305 27.77 -2.93 -15.95
N ASN A 306 27.45 -2.40 -14.80
CA ASN A 306 26.91 -3.19 -13.69
C ASN A 306 25.40 -3.02 -13.58
N VAL A 307 24.63 -3.94 -14.16
CA VAL A 307 23.17 -3.93 -14.19
C VAL A 307 22.52 -4.01 -12.80
N MET A 308 23.26 -4.40 -11.77
CA MET A 308 22.77 -4.52 -10.40
C MET A 308 22.97 -3.23 -9.58
N ALA A 309 23.76 -2.29 -10.05
CA ALA A 309 24.12 -1.08 -9.30
C ALA A 309 23.04 0.03 -9.39
N HIS A 310 21.78 -0.33 -9.25
CA HIS A 310 20.68 0.61 -9.11
C HIS A 310 20.82 1.40 -7.80
N ALA A 311 20.37 2.65 -7.76
CA ALA A 311 20.41 3.50 -6.58
C ALA A 311 19.83 2.81 -5.32
N VAL A 312 18.69 2.11 -5.47
CA VAL A 312 18.05 1.35 -4.38
C VAL A 312 18.95 0.22 -3.87
N MET A 313 19.50 -0.57 -4.78
CA MET A 313 20.37 -1.72 -4.41
C MET A 313 21.63 -1.23 -3.69
N ARG A 314 22.23 -0.14 -4.18
CA ARG A 314 23.37 0.51 -3.54
C ARG A 314 23.03 1.03 -2.15
N ALA A 315 21.91 1.76 -2.01
CA ALA A 315 21.46 2.30 -0.72
C ALA A 315 21.25 1.20 0.32
N ILE A 316 20.61 0.11 -0.05
CA ILE A 316 20.40 -1.07 0.82
C ILE A 316 21.75 -1.67 1.22
N GLY A 317 22.66 -1.84 0.26
CA GLY A 317 24.00 -2.37 0.53
C GLY A 317 24.83 -1.46 1.45
N MET A 318 24.77 -0.14 1.27
CA MET A 318 25.41 0.83 2.17
C MET A 318 24.87 0.73 3.61
N VAL A 319 23.55 0.58 3.80
CA VAL A 319 22.97 0.35 5.13
C VAL A 319 23.50 -0.94 5.74
N ALA A 320 23.56 -2.02 4.96
CA ALA A 320 24.07 -3.31 5.44
C ALA A 320 25.52 -3.23 5.88
N LEU A 321 26.41 -2.62 5.08
CA LEU A 321 27.81 -2.39 5.45
C LEU A 321 27.95 -1.51 6.69
N LYS A 322 27.14 -0.47 6.82
CA LYS A 322 27.15 0.42 7.98
C LYS A 322 26.75 -0.33 9.25
N ARG A 323 25.71 -1.19 9.20
CA ARG A 323 25.32 -2.05 10.33
C ARG A 323 26.44 -2.99 10.74
N LEU A 324 27.10 -3.63 9.76
CA LEU A 324 28.21 -4.53 10.02
C LEU A 324 29.37 -3.79 10.74
N ARG A 325 29.74 -2.59 10.28
CA ARG A 325 30.77 -1.77 10.97
C ARG A 325 30.39 -1.44 12.42
N LEU A 326 29.12 -1.06 12.65
CA LEU A 326 28.65 -0.73 14.01
C LEU A 326 28.66 -1.96 14.92
N GLU A 327 28.28 -3.13 14.43
CA GLU A 327 28.36 -4.40 15.17
C GLU A 327 29.80 -4.79 15.52
N GLU A 328 30.74 -4.64 14.57
CA GLU A 328 32.17 -4.90 14.79
C GLU A 328 32.76 -3.95 15.83
N ALA A 329 32.40 -2.65 15.74
CA ALA A 329 32.83 -1.65 16.70
C ALA A 329 32.32 -1.95 18.13
N ALA A 330 31.06 -2.33 18.26
CA ALA A 330 30.45 -2.71 19.52
C ALA A 330 31.10 -3.98 20.12
N ALA A 331 31.38 -4.98 19.28
CA ALA A 331 32.08 -6.20 19.69
C ALA A 331 33.53 -5.94 20.16
N ALA A 332 34.23 -5.00 19.53
CA ALA A 332 35.58 -4.57 19.92
C ALA A 332 35.58 -3.80 21.25
N ALA A 333 34.57 -2.96 21.49
CA ALA A 333 34.41 -2.22 22.74
C ALA A 333 34.14 -3.17 23.92
N GLY A 334 33.21 -4.14 23.75
CA GLY A 334 32.90 -5.12 24.78
C GLY A 334 34.08 -6.03 25.19
N LYS A 335 35.03 -6.28 24.29
CA LYS A 335 36.27 -7.02 24.61
C LYS A 335 37.26 -6.21 25.44
N LYS A 336 37.25 -4.88 25.35
CA LYS A 336 38.11 -4.00 26.15
C LYS A 336 37.64 -3.89 27.62
N GLU A 337 36.35 -3.91 27.84
CA GLU A 337 35.80 -3.86 29.21
C GLU A 337 35.98 -5.18 29.98
N GLY A 338 36.01 -6.33 29.31
CA GLY A 338 36.22 -7.64 29.90
C GLY A 338 37.68 -7.92 30.28
N SER A 339 38.64 -7.11 29.83
CA SER A 339 40.10 -7.32 30.06
C SER A 339 40.68 -6.57 31.27
N SER A 340 39.89 -5.77 32.00
CA SER A 340 40.40 -4.93 33.10
C SER A 340 40.18 -5.48 34.51
N SER A 341 39.75 -6.74 34.69
CA SER A 341 39.56 -7.35 36.02
C SER A 341 40.15 -8.74 36.12
N SER A 342 41.47 -8.88 36.06
CA SER A 342 42.17 -9.97 36.76
C SER A 342 43.70 -9.73 36.76
N THR A 343 44.18 -8.92 37.70
CA THR A 343 45.55 -8.95 38.16
C THR A 343 45.51 -9.53 39.58
N GLN A 344 45.79 -10.83 39.70
CA GLN A 344 46.40 -11.37 40.89
C GLN A 344 47.40 -12.46 40.52
N ALA A 345 48.61 -12.25 41.04
CA ALA A 345 49.78 -13.03 40.85
C ALA A 345 49.67 -14.46 41.41
N GLY A 346 50.34 -15.39 40.76
CA GLY A 346 50.60 -16.74 41.29
C GLY A 346 51.68 -17.38 40.41
N ASP A 347 52.90 -17.36 40.92
CA ASP A 347 54.05 -18.05 40.37
C ASP A 347 53.85 -19.56 40.33
N ALA A 348 54.02 -20.20 39.16
CA ALA A 348 54.42 -21.61 39.07
C ALA A 348 55.06 -21.85 37.68
N GLU A 349 56.32 -22.22 37.75
CA GLU A 349 57.11 -22.74 36.63
C GLU A 349 56.53 -24.04 36.07
N GLY A 350 56.51 -24.19 34.77
CA GLY A 350 56.08 -25.42 34.11
C GLY A 350 56.31 -25.35 32.59
N GLN A 351 57.26 -26.10 32.14
CA GLN A 351 57.80 -26.27 30.80
C GLN A 351 56.80 -26.42 29.68
N GLY A 352 57.06 -25.73 28.60
CA GLY A 352 57.02 -25.99 27.20
C GLY A 352 55.99 -26.94 26.59
N GLU A 353 55.18 -26.35 25.75
CA GLU A 353 54.80 -26.89 24.46
C GLU A 353 54.34 -25.70 23.63
N GLU A 354 55.08 -25.34 22.61
CA GLU A 354 54.70 -24.40 21.58
C GLU A 354 53.54 -25.01 20.80
N ARG A 355 52.30 -24.76 21.24
CA ARG A 355 51.13 -24.87 20.38
C ARG A 355 51.12 -23.62 19.49
N GLU A 356 51.43 -23.83 18.23
CA GLU A 356 51.08 -22.92 17.15
C GLU A 356 49.65 -22.40 17.40
N LYS A 357 49.54 -21.14 17.79
CA LYS A 357 48.29 -20.44 17.77
C LYS A 357 47.89 -20.39 16.29
N GLU A 358 46.99 -21.28 15.89
CA GLU A 358 46.18 -21.10 14.71
C GLU A 358 45.64 -19.67 14.78
N GLN A 359 46.29 -18.78 14.11
CA GLN A 359 45.79 -17.49 13.76
C GLN A 359 44.54 -17.79 12.93
N LYS A 360 43.33 -17.70 13.57
CA LYS A 360 42.09 -17.56 12.81
C LYS A 360 42.38 -16.52 11.73
N PRO A 361 42.21 -16.85 10.46
CA PRO A 361 42.42 -15.87 9.42
C PRO A 361 41.56 -14.68 9.80
N SER A 362 42.20 -13.51 9.96
CA SER A 362 41.47 -12.26 9.94
C SER A 362 40.63 -12.35 8.66
N ARG A 363 39.32 -12.31 8.80
CA ARG A 363 38.46 -12.11 7.65
C ARG A 363 38.90 -10.80 7.02
N ALA A 364 39.92 -10.88 6.18
CA ALA A 364 40.16 -9.86 5.16
C ALA A 364 38.88 -9.88 4.37
N CYS A 365 38.07 -8.87 4.62
CA CYS A 365 36.76 -8.69 4.00
C CYS A 365 37.00 -8.33 2.54
N CYS A 366 37.33 -9.31 1.72
CA CYS A 366 37.05 -9.28 0.30
C CYS A 366 35.57 -9.59 0.21
N ASP A 367 34.74 -8.59 0.49
CA ASP A 367 33.30 -8.78 0.47
C ASP A 367 32.90 -8.99 -0.99
N PRO A 368 32.52 -10.22 -1.42
CA PRO A 368 32.16 -10.49 -2.81
C PRO A 368 30.91 -9.74 -3.24
N VAL A 369 30.25 -9.07 -2.31
CA VAL A 369 29.02 -8.28 -2.51
C VAL A 369 29.34 -6.87 -3.02
N GLU A 370 30.48 -6.29 -2.64
CA GLU A 370 30.87 -4.95 -3.06
C GLU A 370 30.95 -4.79 -4.57
N PRO A 371 31.63 -5.65 -5.32
CA PRO A 371 31.69 -5.52 -6.78
C PRO A 371 30.32 -5.63 -7.45
N VAL A 372 29.42 -6.46 -6.92
CA VAL A 372 28.09 -6.71 -7.52
C VAL A 372 27.19 -5.49 -7.39
N PHE A 373 27.10 -4.88 -6.21
CA PHE A 373 26.16 -3.79 -5.95
C PHE A 373 26.79 -2.41 -5.93
N ALA A 374 28.10 -2.29 -6.10
CA ALA A 374 28.86 -1.04 -6.05
C ALA A 374 28.51 -0.22 -4.78
N VAL A 375 28.55 -0.87 -3.62
CA VAL A 375 28.05 -0.35 -2.34
C VAL A 375 28.98 0.69 -1.70
N GLN A 376 30.24 0.82 -2.15
CA GLN A 376 31.12 1.87 -1.68
C GLN A 376 30.63 3.26 -2.11
N PRO A 377 30.72 4.27 -1.24
CA PRO A 377 30.34 5.63 -1.59
C PRO A 377 31.28 6.18 -2.65
N ARG A 378 30.73 6.79 -3.69
CA ARG A 378 31.51 7.28 -4.85
C ARG A 378 31.41 8.79 -5.01
N THR A 379 30.32 9.40 -4.55
CA THR A 379 30.14 10.86 -4.60
C THR A 379 30.40 11.50 -3.23
N GLU A 380 30.62 12.81 -3.20
CA GLU A 380 30.88 13.53 -1.95
C GLU A 380 29.70 13.44 -0.97
N VAL A 381 28.45 13.54 -1.46
CA VAL A 381 27.28 13.41 -0.60
C VAL A 381 27.11 11.99 -0.07
N GLU A 382 27.42 10.97 -0.88
CA GLU A 382 27.41 9.58 -0.42
C GLU A 382 28.45 9.36 0.68
N LYS A 383 29.70 9.84 0.49
CA LYS A 383 30.79 9.72 1.48
C LYS A 383 30.44 10.41 2.79
N ALA A 384 30.02 11.67 2.72
CA ALA A 384 29.69 12.48 3.90
C ALA A 384 28.65 11.83 4.83
N LEU A 385 27.70 11.09 4.28
CA LEU A 385 26.65 10.43 5.04
C LEU A 385 27.00 8.98 5.41
N PHE A 386 27.72 8.27 4.55
CA PHE A 386 28.11 6.89 4.79
C PHE A 386 29.17 6.76 5.89
N GLU A 387 30.10 7.69 5.99
CA GLU A 387 31.20 7.66 6.96
C GLU A 387 30.76 7.97 8.41
N ARG A 388 29.57 8.55 8.59
CA ARG A 388 29.03 8.85 9.91
C ARG A 388 28.61 7.59 10.64
N ASP A 389 28.94 7.50 11.93
CA ASP A 389 28.55 6.39 12.82
C ASP A 389 27.38 6.76 13.76
N ASP A 390 26.96 8.05 13.78
CA ASP A 390 25.91 8.57 14.67
C ASP A 390 24.51 8.61 14.03
N ASN A 391 24.37 8.28 12.76
CA ASN A 391 23.14 8.44 11.99
C ASN A 391 22.35 7.13 11.77
N LEU A 392 22.79 6.01 12.36
CA LEU A 392 22.08 4.74 12.34
C LEU A 392 22.12 4.10 13.73
N SER A 393 21.00 3.57 14.18
CA SER A 393 20.94 2.86 15.48
C SER A 393 21.67 1.52 15.40
N PRO A 394 22.51 1.18 16.43
CA PRO A 394 23.34 -0.02 16.37
C PRO A 394 22.57 -1.34 16.44
N ASN A 395 21.38 -1.36 17.03
CA ASN A 395 20.60 -2.58 17.28
C ASN A 395 19.49 -2.82 16.24
N GLY A 396 19.71 -2.46 14.97
CA GLY A 396 18.71 -2.63 13.92
C GLY A 396 18.87 -3.95 13.16
N TYR A 397 17.77 -4.45 12.62
CA TYR A 397 17.75 -5.64 11.77
C TYR A 397 17.37 -5.24 10.34
N LEU A 398 18.22 -5.52 9.36
CA LEU A 398 18.02 -5.11 7.97
C LEU A 398 17.67 -3.61 7.87
N CYS A 399 16.59 -3.27 7.18
CA CYS A 399 16.06 -1.91 7.05
C CYS A 399 14.72 -1.74 7.82
N VAL A 400 14.47 -2.56 8.85
CA VAL A 400 13.32 -2.38 9.75
C VAL A 400 13.43 -1.01 10.40
N ASP A 401 12.29 -0.30 10.49
CA ASP A 401 12.16 1.08 10.98
C ASP A 401 12.87 2.15 10.13
N LEU A 402 13.37 1.78 8.95
CA LEU A 402 13.87 2.74 7.97
C LEU A 402 12.81 3.09 6.94
N GLU A 403 12.97 4.28 6.39
CA GLU A 403 12.19 4.83 5.29
C GLU A 403 13.11 5.05 4.10
N ILE A 404 12.57 4.91 2.88
CA ILE A 404 13.34 5.19 1.66
C ILE A 404 12.59 6.18 0.79
N TYR A 405 13.33 7.17 0.29
CA TYR A 405 12.86 8.24 -0.59
C TYR A 405 13.57 8.13 -1.93
N LEU A 406 12.83 8.13 -3.00
CA LEU A 406 13.31 7.83 -4.35
C LEU A 406 12.91 8.93 -5.32
N THR A 407 13.79 9.29 -6.23
CA THR A 407 13.46 10.23 -7.30
C THR A 407 12.43 9.64 -8.27
N HIS A 408 12.44 8.31 -8.47
CA HIS A 408 11.57 7.60 -9.39
C HIS A 408 10.99 6.34 -8.75
N GLU A 409 9.84 5.90 -9.26
CA GLU A 409 9.23 4.63 -8.87
C GLU A 409 10.22 3.48 -9.12
N PRO A 410 10.51 2.63 -8.11
CA PRO A 410 11.47 1.57 -8.25
C PRO A 410 10.96 0.46 -9.18
N CYS A 411 11.84 -0.08 -10.02
CA CYS A 411 11.53 -1.24 -10.85
C CYS A 411 11.19 -2.48 -10.00
N VAL A 412 10.72 -3.54 -10.63
CA VAL A 412 10.32 -4.78 -9.93
C VAL A 412 11.45 -5.35 -9.07
N MET A 413 12.69 -5.36 -9.56
CA MET A 413 13.86 -5.83 -8.81
C MET A 413 14.09 -4.99 -7.55
N CYS A 414 14.11 -3.67 -7.69
CA CYS A 414 14.29 -2.72 -6.58
C CYS A 414 13.13 -2.80 -5.58
N SER A 415 11.88 -2.92 -6.07
CA SER A 415 10.70 -3.09 -5.23
C SER A 415 10.78 -4.34 -4.37
N MET A 416 11.24 -5.46 -4.94
CA MET A 416 11.46 -6.70 -4.22
C MET A 416 12.62 -6.59 -3.22
N ALA A 417 13.69 -5.87 -3.56
CA ALA A 417 14.80 -5.61 -2.65
C ALA A 417 14.35 -4.78 -1.43
N ILE A 418 13.54 -3.73 -1.63
CA ILE A 418 12.92 -2.93 -0.58
C ILE A 418 12.10 -3.82 0.36
N LEU A 419 11.27 -4.70 -0.21
CA LEU A 419 10.42 -5.61 0.52
C LEU A 419 11.24 -6.60 1.36
N HIS A 420 12.23 -7.27 0.75
CA HIS A 420 13.09 -8.24 1.43
C HIS A 420 13.96 -7.60 2.50
N SER A 421 14.37 -6.35 2.31
CA SER A 421 15.11 -5.56 3.30
C SER A 421 14.23 -5.00 4.42
N ARG A 422 12.91 -5.16 4.32
CA ARG A 422 11.91 -4.86 5.36
C ARG A 422 11.77 -3.37 5.69
N PHE A 423 11.82 -2.52 4.69
CA PHE A 423 11.44 -1.12 4.87
C PHE A 423 9.99 -0.98 5.35
N ASN A 424 9.72 0.05 6.15
CA ASN A 424 8.37 0.34 6.63
C ASN A 424 7.62 1.30 5.72
N ARG A 425 8.33 2.21 5.06
CA ARG A 425 7.74 3.29 4.28
C ARG A 425 8.59 3.61 3.05
N VAL A 426 7.91 3.90 1.95
CA VAL A 426 8.52 4.28 0.68
C VAL A 426 7.82 5.52 0.15
N VAL A 427 8.60 6.49 -0.32
CA VAL A 427 8.10 7.67 -1.03
C VAL A 427 8.88 7.78 -2.32
N PHE A 428 8.19 7.96 -3.43
CA PHE A 428 8.85 8.28 -4.70
C PHE A 428 8.20 9.49 -5.36
N ASN A 429 8.96 10.21 -6.19
CA ASN A 429 8.49 11.43 -6.85
C ASN A 429 7.82 11.11 -8.19
N ARG A 430 8.51 10.44 -9.10
CA ARG A 430 8.04 10.23 -10.48
C ARG A 430 7.65 8.79 -10.73
N ARG A 431 6.49 8.59 -11.38
CA ARG A 431 6.06 7.26 -11.84
C ARG A 431 6.92 6.76 -12.98
N MET A 432 7.08 5.43 -13.04
CA MET A 432 7.74 4.73 -14.14
C MET A 432 6.76 3.76 -14.82
N PRO A 433 5.92 4.22 -15.76
CA PRO A 433 4.83 3.43 -16.31
C PRO A 433 5.25 2.11 -16.94
N ARG A 434 6.45 2.04 -17.52
CA ARG A 434 6.96 0.85 -18.22
C ARG A 434 7.75 -0.12 -17.35
N SER A 435 8.25 0.31 -16.20
CA SER A 435 9.17 -0.50 -15.39
C SER A 435 8.85 -0.50 -13.90
N GLY A 436 8.04 0.44 -13.41
CA GLY A 436 7.71 0.62 -12.00
C GLY A 436 6.93 -0.55 -11.41
N GLY A 437 7.32 -1.02 -10.23
CA GLY A 437 6.73 -2.18 -9.55
C GLY A 437 5.77 -1.85 -8.42
N MET A 438 5.64 -0.58 -8.00
CA MET A 438 4.86 -0.19 -6.82
C MET A 438 3.40 0.10 -7.14
N THR A 439 3.12 0.79 -8.23
CA THR A 439 1.75 1.14 -8.63
C THR A 439 0.97 -0.10 -9.05
N ALA A 440 -0.34 -0.09 -8.76
CA ALA A 440 -1.26 -1.19 -9.05
C ALA A 440 -2.30 -0.82 -10.12
N ASP A 441 -2.26 0.41 -10.63
CA ASP A 441 -3.19 0.91 -11.65
C ASP A 441 -2.85 0.38 -13.07
N GLU A 442 -3.76 0.65 -14.02
CA GLU A 442 -3.63 0.18 -15.39
C GLU A 442 -2.62 0.99 -16.24
N HIS A 443 -2.10 2.09 -15.70
CA HIS A 443 -1.18 2.98 -16.42
C HIS A 443 0.28 2.51 -16.39
N GLY A 444 0.56 1.38 -15.76
CA GLY A 444 1.90 0.82 -15.61
C GLY A 444 1.91 -0.70 -15.58
N VAL A 445 2.97 -1.25 -14.99
CA VAL A 445 3.13 -2.70 -14.80
C VAL A 445 2.03 -3.26 -13.86
N GLY A 446 1.46 -2.42 -13.03
CA GLY A 446 0.29 -2.73 -12.19
C GLY A 446 0.54 -3.82 -11.16
N HIS A 447 1.76 -4.00 -10.66
CA HIS A 447 2.09 -5.08 -9.72
C HIS A 447 1.64 -4.82 -8.29
N GLY A 448 1.72 -3.58 -7.81
CA GLY A 448 1.33 -3.21 -6.45
C GLY A 448 2.13 -3.94 -5.37
N LEU A 449 3.47 -4.04 -5.54
CA LEU A 449 4.33 -4.87 -4.69
C LEU A 449 4.42 -4.39 -3.23
N PHE A 450 3.99 -3.17 -2.93
CA PHE A 450 4.04 -2.63 -1.56
C PHE A 450 3.04 -3.32 -0.60
N TRP A 451 1.91 -3.86 -1.10
CA TRP A 451 0.86 -4.43 -0.25
C TRP A 451 0.17 -5.65 -0.88
N ARG A 452 0.79 -6.81 -0.72
CA ARG A 452 0.26 -8.11 -1.19
C ARG A 452 0.33 -9.16 -0.07
N PRO A 453 -0.43 -9.01 1.02
CA PRO A 453 -0.27 -9.82 2.23
C PRO A 453 -0.57 -11.32 2.04
N ALA A 454 -1.32 -11.68 1.00
CA ALA A 454 -1.60 -13.08 0.68
C ALA A 454 -0.44 -13.78 -0.05
N GLU A 455 0.47 -13.02 -0.67
CA GLU A 455 1.52 -13.53 -1.55
C GLU A 455 2.92 -13.25 -1.01
N LEU A 456 3.10 -12.14 -0.27
CA LEU A 456 4.38 -11.66 0.22
C LEU A 456 4.42 -11.64 1.75
N ASN A 457 5.56 -11.99 2.31
CA ASN A 457 5.77 -12.07 3.77
C ASN A 457 6.03 -10.71 4.46
N TRP A 458 6.12 -9.64 3.71
CA TRP A 458 6.28 -8.27 4.20
C TRP A 458 5.36 -7.32 3.44
N LYS A 459 5.04 -6.19 4.06
CA LYS A 459 4.24 -5.12 3.49
C LYS A 459 4.67 -3.79 4.10
N PHE A 460 4.57 -2.72 3.33
CA PHE A 460 4.93 -1.38 3.75
C PHE A 460 3.94 -0.36 3.18
N LEU A 461 3.96 0.85 3.70
CA LEU A 461 3.17 1.95 3.16
C LEU A 461 3.96 2.66 2.06
N CYS A 462 3.28 3.07 1.00
CA CYS A 462 3.89 3.70 -0.13
C CYS A 462 3.10 4.92 -0.60
N TRP A 463 3.81 6.01 -0.92
CA TRP A 463 3.25 7.25 -1.44
C TRP A 463 3.99 7.72 -2.68
N GLU A 464 3.25 8.31 -3.57
CA GLU A 464 3.74 9.20 -4.60
C GLU A 464 3.80 10.63 -4.01
N PHE A 465 4.88 11.34 -4.22
CA PHE A 465 4.98 12.76 -3.91
C PHE A 465 4.66 13.54 -5.17
N VAL A 466 3.57 14.28 -5.15
CA VAL A 466 3.14 15.12 -6.27
C VAL A 466 3.57 16.55 -5.99
N GLU A 467 4.42 17.08 -6.86
CA GLU A 467 4.89 18.46 -6.77
C GLU A 467 3.73 19.43 -7.06
N ASP A 468 3.68 20.53 -6.32
CA ASP A 468 2.71 21.58 -6.56
C ASP A 468 3.11 22.36 -7.82
N ASP A 469 2.20 22.51 -8.79
CA ASP A 469 2.38 23.33 -9.99
C ASP A 469 2.37 24.82 -9.62
N GLU A 470 3.45 25.33 -9.04
CA GLU A 470 3.66 26.78 -8.94
C GLU A 470 4.07 27.31 -10.32
N GLY A 471 3.08 27.52 -11.18
CA GLY A 471 3.19 28.29 -12.43
C GLY A 471 4.45 27.98 -13.24
N ALA A 472 4.34 27.11 -14.21
CA ALA A 472 5.37 26.92 -15.22
C ALA A 472 5.71 28.30 -15.88
N LYS A 473 6.68 29.00 -15.29
CA LYS A 473 7.42 30.02 -16.00
C LYS A 473 8.44 29.27 -16.82
N ASP A 474 8.35 29.45 -18.13
CA ASP A 474 9.16 28.87 -19.20
C ASP A 474 10.67 29.21 -19.16
N ASP A 475 11.25 29.49 -18.00
CA ASP A 475 12.61 30.03 -17.90
C ASP A 475 13.63 29.12 -17.18
N ASN A 476 13.43 27.81 -17.15
CA ASN A 476 14.51 26.94 -16.67
C ASN A 476 14.59 25.62 -17.45
N GLU A 477 15.20 25.67 -18.64
CA GLU A 477 15.70 24.47 -19.34
C GLU A 477 16.90 23.79 -18.64
N GLY A 478 17.23 24.22 -17.43
CA GLY A 478 18.34 23.71 -16.65
C GLY A 478 17.89 22.80 -15.51
N SER A 479 17.93 21.50 -15.74
CA SER A 479 18.03 20.48 -14.70
C SER A 479 16.75 19.83 -14.16
N LYS A 480 15.82 19.39 -15.02
CA LYS A 480 15.03 18.19 -14.68
C LYS A 480 15.87 16.98 -15.07
N LEU A 481 16.28 16.18 -14.08
CA LEU A 481 16.90 14.88 -14.31
C LEU A 481 15.96 14.03 -15.18
N VAL A 482 16.28 13.90 -16.46
CA VAL A 482 15.42 13.15 -17.39
C VAL A 482 15.80 11.69 -17.29
N VAL A 483 14.82 10.86 -16.93
CA VAL A 483 14.93 9.40 -16.97
C VAL A 483 14.05 8.90 -18.09
N ASP A 484 14.58 8.05 -18.95
CA ASP A 484 13.82 7.40 -20.01
C ASP A 484 12.83 6.40 -19.39
N ASP A 485 11.54 6.47 -19.75
CA ASP A 485 10.47 5.59 -19.26
C ASP A 485 10.75 4.09 -19.53
N GLY A 486 11.64 3.76 -20.45
CA GLY A 486 12.07 2.40 -20.75
C GLY A 486 13.17 1.86 -19.83
N ILE A 487 13.77 2.71 -19.01
CA ILE A 487 14.83 2.31 -18.07
C ILE A 487 14.21 1.79 -16.76
N ASN A 488 14.82 0.75 -16.20
CA ASN A 488 14.48 0.29 -14.86
C ASN A 488 15.10 1.23 -13.81
N ALA A 489 14.30 1.98 -13.08
CA ALA A 489 14.72 2.89 -12.03
C ALA A 489 15.02 2.16 -10.70
#